data_f5ffb206194579857982bab7a53a069d
#
_entry.id   f5ffb206194579857982bab7a53a069d
#
_cell.length_a   1.000
_cell.length_b   1.000
_cell.length_c   1.000
_cell.angle_alpha   90.00
_cell.angle_beta   90.00
_cell.angle_gamma   90.00
#
_symmetry.space_group_name_H-M   'P 1'
#
loop_
_entity.id
_entity.type
_entity.pdbx_description
1 polymer ?
#
loop_
_entity_poly.entity_id
_entity_poly.type
_entity_poly.pdbx_seq_one_letter_code
_entity_poly.pdbx_strand_id
1 'polypeptide(L)'
;MAKETTEEKKPGRFAEIRQGYRAIKQLDPKIGWIMLAAALVTFAVIVGIGFALGGLWRWYLILIAIPAALLAAVFVMNRRGNKAMYGMLEGQAGAAGAALQSMGRRGWYASTEPVAVDANRASKPSDLSGSAMVFRALGRPGVVLIGEGPKQRALKLLKAEEKKINRVAPGVPVHLWVVGDADDEVKVSKISSKLTRMRPVLTKDETSVVNKRLKSLGGLRTGVPAGMDPTRARVDRKAMRGK
;
A
#
# COMPACT_ATOMS: atom_id res chain seq x y z
N MET A 1 -15.16 -36.53 18.04
CA MET A 1 -15.12 -35.15 18.57
C MET A 1 -15.14 -34.21 17.38
N ALA A 2 -16.32 -33.67 17.07
CA ALA A 2 -16.55 -32.73 15.98
C ALA A 2 -16.04 -31.35 16.41
N LYS A 3 -15.14 -30.77 15.60
CA LYS A 3 -14.61 -29.43 15.79
C LYS A 3 -15.65 -28.46 15.19
N GLU A 4 -16.46 -27.83 16.04
CA GLU A 4 -17.34 -26.74 15.64
C GLU A 4 -16.48 -25.60 15.07
N THR A 5 -16.55 -25.42 13.77
CA THR A 5 -16.04 -24.23 13.07
C THR A 5 -17.02 -23.10 13.38
N THR A 6 -16.72 -22.30 14.35
CA THR A 6 -17.45 -21.05 14.63
C THR A 6 -17.28 -20.13 13.42
N GLU A 7 -18.29 -20.07 12.55
CA GLU A 7 -18.37 -19.07 11.49
C GLU A 7 -18.45 -17.68 12.16
N GLU A 8 -17.34 -16.94 12.13
CA GLU A 8 -17.34 -15.53 12.50
C GLU A 8 -18.27 -14.77 11.54
N LYS A 9 -19.46 -14.43 12.04
CA LYS A 9 -20.42 -13.58 11.34
C LYS A 9 -19.74 -12.30 10.94
N LYS A 10 -19.56 -12.06 9.63
CA LYS A 10 -18.99 -10.81 9.08
C LYS A 10 -19.72 -9.62 9.70
N PRO A 11 -19.03 -8.68 10.31
CA PRO A 11 -19.66 -7.51 10.93
C PRO A 11 -20.45 -6.75 9.88
N GLY A 12 -21.65 -6.30 10.23
CA GLY A 12 -22.49 -5.51 9.34
C GLY A 12 -21.79 -4.19 8.95
N ARG A 13 -22.09 -3.64 7.77
CA ARG A 13 -21.45 -2.42 7.22
C ARG A 13 -21.37 -1.26 8.23
N PHE A 14 -22.38 -1.08 9.07
CA PHE A 14 -22.35 -0.06 10.12
C PHE A 14 -21.36 -0.38 11.25
N ALA A 15 -21.19 -1.66 11.58
CA ALA A 15 -20.19 -2.09 12.55
C ALA A 15 -18.76 -1.85 12.04
N GLU A 16 -18.52 -2.09 10.75
CA GLU A 16 -17.23 -1.79 10.11
C GLU A 16 -16.90 -0.29 10.14
N ILE A 17 -17.88 0.57 9.81
CA ILE A 17 -17.71 2.04 9.89
C ILE A 17 -17.41 2.48 11.33
N ARG A 18 -18.14 1.92 12.30
CA ARG A 18 -17.93 2.25 13.72
C ARG A 18 -16.57 1.78 14.23
N GLN A 19 -16.13 0.60 13.84
CA GLN A 19 -14.78 0.10 14.17
C GLN A 19 -13.71 0.97 13.54
N GLY A 20 -13.85 1.30 12.24
CA GLY A 20 -12.97 2.22 11.53
C GLY A 20 -12.88 3.59 12.21
N TYR A 21 -14.02 4.17 12.59
CA TYR A 21 -14.06 5.44 13.32
C TYR A 21 -13.33 5.38 14.66
N ARG A 22 -13.53 4.30 15.45
CA ARG A 22 -12.84 4.13 16.74
C ARG A 22 -11.33 4.02 16.59
N ALA A 23 -10.88 3.25 15.61
CA ALA A 23 -9.46 3.11 15.30
C ALA A 23 -8.82 4.45 14.90
N ILE A 24 -9.50 5.22 14.04
CA ILE A 24 -8.99 6.51 13.57
C ILE A 24 -9.05 7.58 14.68
N LYS A 25 -10.06 7.54 15.55
CA LYS A 25 -10.19 8.46 16.69
C LYS A 25 -9.03 8.34 17.69
N GLN A 26 -8.44 7.15 17.83
CA GLN A 26 -7.26 6.95 18.66
C GLN A 26 -6.02 7.67 18.08
N LEU A 27 -5.97 7.80 16.75
CA LEU A 27 -4.86 8.44 16.02
C LEU A 27 -5.05 9.96 15.85
N ASP A 28 -6.30 10.39 15.68
CA ASP A 28 -6.66 11.81 15.49
C ASP A 28 -7.93 12.13 16.30
N PRO A 29 -7.78 12.65 17.53
CA PRO A 29 -8.92 12.96 18.40
C PRO A 29 -9.84 14.03 17.82
N LYS A 30 -9.33 14.90 16.92
CA LYS A 30 -10.10 15.97 16.28
C LYS A 30 -10.96 15.50 15.11
N ILE A 31 -10.86 14.22 14.69
CA ILE A 31 -11.55 13.72 13.50
C ILE A 31 -13.08 13.87 13.60
N GLY A 32 -13.66 13.66 14.78
CA GLY A 32 -15.09 13.79 14.98
C GLY A 32 -15.63 15.18 14.68
N TRP A 33 -14.93 16.22 15.14
CA TRP A 33 -15.30 17.62 14.88
C TRP A 33 -15.17 17.99 13.41
N ILE A 34 -14.15 17.48 12.74
CA ILE A 34 -13.92 17.76 11.31
C ILE A 34 -14.95 17.06 10.43
N MET A 35 -15.32 15.81 10.78
CA MET A 35 -16.41 15.10 10.12
C MET A 35 -17.75 15.84 10.29
N LEU A 36 -18.03 16.31 11.51
CA LEU A 36 -19.24 17.08 11.79
C LEU A 36 -19.25 18.40 11.00
N ALA A 37 -18.14 19.12 10.99
CA ALA A 37 -18.01 20.36 10.22
C ALA A 37 -18.20 20.12 8.72
N ALA A 38 -17.59 19.08 8.16
CA ALA A 38 -17.76 18.73 6.75
C ALA A 38 -19.21 18.37 6.40
N ALA A 39 -19.88 17.61 7.27
CA ALA A 39 -21.29 17.26 7.10
C ALA A 39 -22.19 18.52 7.15
N LEU A 40 -21.98 19.41 8.13
CA LEU A 40 -22.74 20.64 8.27
C LEU A 40 -22.55 21.59 7.10
N VAL A 41 -21.31 21.78 6.64
CA VAL A 41 -20.99 22.61 5.47
C VAL A 41 -21.68 22.06 4.23
N THR A 42 -21.56 20.74 3.96
CA THR A 42 -22.20 20.12 2.82
C THR A 42 -23.71 20.25 2.87
N PHE A 43 -24.30 20.01 4.03
CA PHE A 43 -25.74 20.18 4.26
C PHE A 43 -26.18 21.61 4.01
N ALA A 44 -25.51 22.60 4.62
CA ALA A 44 -25.82 24.01 4.49
C ALA A 44 -25.73 24.51 3.03
N VAL A 45 -24.70 24.07 2.30
CA VAL A 45 -24.54 24.43 0.87
C VAL A 45 -25.69 23.90 0.03
N ILE A 46 -26.05 22.62 0.18
CA ILE A 46 -27.12 22.01 -0.62
C ILE A 46 -28.47 22.63 -0.29
N VAL A 47 -28.76 22.83 0.98
CA VAL A 47 -30.00 23.48 1.44
C VAL A 47 -30.04 24.94 0.97
N GLY A 48 -28.95 25.68 1.08
CA GLY A 48 -28.83 27.06 0.57
C GLY A 48 -29.15 27.18 -0.91
N ILE A 49 -28.62 26.25 -1.73
CA ILE A 49 -28.96 26.17 -3.17
C ILE A 49 -30.47 25.88 -3.34
N GLY A 50 -31.05 24.98 -2.52
CA GLY A 50 -32.45 24.67 -2.57
C GLY A 50 -33.36 25.89 -2.31
N PHE A 51 -32.98 26.71 -1.32
CA PHE A 51 -33.69 27.94 -1.04
C PHE A 51 -33.53 28.99 -2.16
N ALA A 52 -32.36 29.08 -2.78
CA ALA A 52 -32.11 29.99 -3.89
C ALA A 52 -32.93 29.66 -5.15
N LEU A 53 -33.15 28.36 -5.43
CA LEU A 53 -33.96 27.90 -6.56
C LEU A 53 -35.47 28.00 -6.30
N GLY A 54 -35.89 28.00 -5.04
CA GLY A 54 -37.29 28.12 -4.64
C GLY A 54 -38.18 26.94 -5.03
N GLY A 55 -39.49 27.09 -4.85
CA GLY A 55 -40.50 26.09 -5.26
C GLY A 55 -40.34 24.71 -4.64
N LEU A 56 -40.62 23.67 -5.42
CA LEU A 56 -40.50 22.25 -4.97
C LEU A 56 -39.05 21.81 -4.83
N TRP A 57 -38.11 22.48 -5.50
CA TRP A 57 -36.68 22.12 -5.48
C TRP A 57 -36.08 22.15 -4.07
N ARG A 58 -36.56 23.04 -3.19
CA ARG A 58 -36.08 23.11 -1.80
C ARG A 58 -36.29 21.79 -1.05
N TRP A 59 -37.44 21.14 -1.22
CA TRP A 59 -37.75 19.89 -0.51
C TRP A 59 -36.90 18.73 -1.05
N TYR A 60 -36.74 18.62 -2.37
CA TYR A 60 -35.88 17.61 -2.98
C TYR A 60 -34.43 17.74 -2.53
N LEU A 61 -33.91 18.99 -2.51
CA LEU A 61 -32.52 19.24 -2.09
C LEU A 61 -32.30 19.00 -0.60
N ILE A 62 -33.27 19.30 0.28
CA ILE A 62 -33.19 18.92 1.69
C ILE A 62 -33.10 17.41 1.86
N LEU A 63 -33.92 16.65 1.11
CA LEU A 63 -33.88 15.17 1.17
C LEU A 63 -32.52 14.62 0.71
N ILE A 64 -31.94 15.21 -0.35
CA ILE A 64 -30.63 14.80 -0.89
C ILE A 64 -29.47 15.29 0.02
N ALA A 65 -29.65 16.40 0.73
CA ALA A 65 -28.61 16.96 1.59
C ALA A 65 -28.19 16.00 2.72
N ILE A 66 -29.15 15.22 3.27
CA ILE A 66 -28.86 14.27 4.35
C ILE A 66 -27.86 13.18 3.93
N PRO A 67 -28.11 12.37 2.88
CA PRO A 67 -27.16 11.36 2.45
C PRO A 67 -25.87 11.98 1.91
N ALA A 68 -25.90 13.15 1.28
CA ALA A 68 -24.72 13.85 0.81
C ALA A 68 -23.81 14.30 1.98
N ALA A 69 -24.38 14.84 3.05
CA ALA A 69 -23.65 15.19 4.26
C ALA A 69 -22.99 13.97 4.91
N LEU A 70 -23.69 12.84 4.95
CA LEU A 70 -23.14 11.58 5.46
C LEU A 70 -21.98 11.09 4.60
N LEU A 71 -22.12 11.13 3.29
CA LEU A 71 -21.04 10.79 2.35
C LEU A 71 -19.82 11.69 2.53
N ALA A 72 -20.02 13.00 2.72
CA ALA A 72 -18.93 13.94 2.98
C ALA A 72 -18.20 13.60 4.28
N ALA A 73 -18.92 13.27 5.35
CA ALA A 73 -18.31 12.85 6.61
C ALA A 73 -17.48 11.58 6.46
N VAL A 74 -18.01 10.54 5.78
CA VAL A 74 -17.29 9.28 5.51
C VAL A 74 -16.08 9.52 4.61
N PHE A 75 -16.19 10.38 3.61
CA PHE A 75 -15.08 10.75 2.73
C PHE A 75 -13.93 11.40 3.50
N VAL A 76 -14.24 12.35 4.39
CA VAL A 76 -13.25 13.00 5.26
C VAL A 76 -12.61 11.98 6.21
N MET A 77 -13.41 11.09 6.81
CA MET A 77 -12.91 10.01 7.66
C MET A 77 -11.89 9.14 6.93
N ASN A 78 -12.24 8.67 5.73
CA ASN A 78 -11.34 7.81 4.93
C ASN A 78 -10.06 8.55 4.51
N ARG A 79 -10.18 9.82 4.10
CA ARG A 79 -9.02 10.62 3.68
C ARG A 79 -8.04 10.89 4.82
N ARG A 80 -8.55 11.27 5.99
CA ARG A 80 -7.71 11.54 7.17
C ARG A 80 -7.22 10.26 7.83
N GLY A 81 -8.06 9.23 7.90
CA GLY A 81 -7.68 7.94 8.44
C GLY A 81 -6.52 7.30 7.67
N ASN A 82 -6.58 7.34 6.34
CA ASN A 82 -5.47 6.88 5.51
C ASN A 82 -4.20 7.70 5.78
N LYS A 83 -4.30 9.03 5.90
CA LYS A 83 -3.13 9.88 6.20
C LYS A 83 -2.53 9.56 7.57
N ALA A 84 -3.35 9.39 8.61
CA ALA A 84 -2.90 9.07 9.96
C ALA A 84 -2.26 7.67 10.01
N MET A 85 -2.88 6.66 9.36
CA MET A 85 -2.35 5.30 9.30
C MET A 85 -0.99 5.24 8.59
N TYR A 86 -0.85 5.91 7.44
CA TYR A 86 0.44 5.97 6.74
C TYR A 86 1.49 6.77 7.49
N GLY A 87 1.09 7.82 8.23
CA GLY A 87 2.02 8.58 9.09
C GLY A 87 2.63 7.73 10.20
N MET A 88 1.90 6.73 10.72
CA MET A 88 2.45 5.79 11.71
C MET A 88 3.42 4.78 11.10
N LEU A 89 3.25 4.48 9.81
CA LEU A 89 4.13 3.57 9.07
C LEU A 89 5.40 4.28 8.57
N GLU A 90 5.40 5.62 8.48
CA GLU A 90 6.58 6.38 8.09
C GLU A 90 7.72 6.11 9.08
N GLY A 91 8.87 5.67 8.55
CA GLY A 91 10.02 5.26 9.35
C GLY A 91 10.02 3.81 9.85
N GLN A 92 8.94 3.05 9.66
CA GLN A 92 8.93 1.62 9.94
C GLN A 92 9.39 0.81 8.71
N ALA A 93 10.18 -0.22 8.97
CA ALA A 93 10.63 -1.14 7.92
C ALA A 93 9.42 -1.86 7.28
N GLY A 94 9.32 -1.82 5.94
CA GLY A 94 8.21 -2.45 5.22
C GLY A 94 7.02 -1.53 4.93
N ALA A 95 7.09 -0.25 5.28
CA ALA A 95 6.03 0.73 5.05
C ALA A 95 5.61 0.83 3.57
N ALA A 96 6.57 0.76 2.65
CA ALA A 96 6.31 0.74 1.21
C ALA A 96 5.52 -0.50 0.79
N GLY A 97 5.83 -1.68 1.33
CA GLY A 97 5.09 -2.91 1.09
C GLY A 97 3.64 -2.82 1.57
N ALA A 98 3.42 -2.26 2.76
CA ALA A 98 2.08 -2.02 3.29
C ALA A 98 1.28 -1.04 2.41
N ALA A 99 1.90 0.03 1.89
CA ALA A 99 1.26 0.95 0.96
C ALA A 99 0.87 0.26 -0.36
N LEU A 100 1.66 -0.70 -0.84
CA LEU A 100 1.40 -1.46 -2.06
C LEU A 100 0.27 -2.49 -1.91
N GLN A 101 -0.02 -2.96 -0.70
CA GLN A 101 -1.06 -3.97 -0.45
C GLN A 101 -2.43 -3.56 -1.01
N SER A 102 -2.77 -2.28 -0.93
CA SER A 102 -4.04 -1.75 -1.45
C SER A 102 -4.11 -1.69 -2.98
N MET A 103 -2.95 -1.77 -3.66
CA MET A 103 -2.85 -1.59 -5.11
C MET A 103 -3.26 -2.84 -5.89
N GLY A 104 -3.17 -4.04 -5.29
CA GLY A 104 -3.60 -5.29 -5.92
C GLY A 104 -5.06 -5.25 -6.40
N ARG A 105 -5.96 -4.62 -5.63
CA ARG A 105 -7.37 -4.44 -5.99
C ARG A 105 -7.60 -3.46 -7.13
N ARG A 106 -6.60 -2.67 -7.50
CA ARG A 106 -6.66 -1.63 -8.54
C ARG A 106 -6.00 -2.05 -9.86
N GLY A 107 -5.75 -3.34 -10.04
CA GLY A 107 -5.18 -3.89 -11.26
C GLY A 107 -3.65 -3.78 -11.34
N TRP A 108 -2.98 -3.60 -10.21
CA TRP A 108 -1.53 -3.66 -10.10
C TRP A 108 -1.09 -5.03 -9.58
N TYR A 109 -0.02 -5.56 -10.14
CA TYR A 109 0.70 -6.69 -9.58
C TYR A 109 1.75 -6.16 -8.61
N ALA A 110 1.36 -6.00 -7.35
CA ALA A 110 2.22 -5.43 -6.31
C ALA A 110 2.71 -6.52 -5.35
N SER A 111 4.00 -6.51 -5.05
CA SER A 111 4.59 -7.38 -4.04
C SER A 111 4.57 -6.64 -2.69
N THR A 112 3.97 -7.25 -1.70
CA THR A 112 4.02 -6.79 -0.30
C THR A 112 5.32 -7.20 0.38
N GLU A 113 5.98 -8.24 -0.15
CA GLU A 113 7.29 -8.67 0.29
C GLU A 113 8.37 -7.97 -0.53
N PRO A 114 9.51 -7.61 0.07
CA PRO A 114 10.62 -7.01 -0.63
C PRO A 114 11.20 -7.99 -1.67
N VAL A 115 11.53 -7.51 -2.87
CA VAL A 115 12.19 -8.30 -3.91
C VAL A 115 13.71 -8.32 -3.75
N ALA A 116 14.26 -7.34 -3.02
CA ALA A 116 15.66 -7.29 -2.64
C ALA A 116 15.80 -6.64 -1.27
N VAL A 117 16.76 -7.12 -0.48
CA VAL A 117 17.10 -6.61 0.84
C VAL A 117 18.62 -6.54 0.98
N ASP A 118 19.12 -5.42 1.49
CA ASP A 118 20.50 -5.25 1.91
C ASP A 118 20.50 -5.08 3.44
N ALA A 119 20.56 -6.23 4.14
CA ALA A 119 20.65 -6.24 5.58
C ALA A 119 22.04 -5.78 6.02
N ASN A 120 22.10 -4.91 7.02
CA ASN A 120 23.38 -4.56 7.62
C ASN A 120 23.96 -5.82 8.32
N ARG A 121 25.21 -6.16 8.07
CA ARG A 121 25.87 -7.34 8.67
C ARG A 121 25.85 -7.36 10.20
N ALA A 122 25.64 -6.20 10.82
CA ALA A 122 25.57 -6.05 12.28
C ALA A 122 24.15 -6.26 12.85
N SER A 123 23.12 -6.34 12.01
CA SER A 123 21.72 -6.49 12.45
C SER A 123 21.38 -7.97 12.61
N LYS A 124 20.66 -8.32 13.68
CA LYS A 124 20.04 -9.64 13.79
C LYS A 124 19.10 -9.86 12.61
N PRO A 125 18.93 -11.09 12.10
CA PRO A 125 18.03 -11.37 10.99
C PRO A 125 16.58 -10.90 11.20
N SER A 126 16.19 -10.70 12.46
CA SER A 126 14.86 -10.19 12.85
C SER A 126 14.78 -8.66 12.89
N ASP A 127 15.89 -7.93 12.84
CA ASP A 127 15.94 -6.49 12.92
C ASP A 127 16.24 -5.91 11.54
N LEU A 128 15.16 -5.58 10.82
CA LEU A 128 15.21 -4.93 9.51
C LEU A 128 15.31 -3.41 9.63
N SER A 129 15.30 -2.85 10.85
CA SER A 129 15.49 -1.43 11.07
C SER A 129 16.87 -1.01 10.56
N GLY A 130 16.91 -0.02 9.67
CA GLY A 130 18.15 0.40 9.01
C GLY A 130 18.63 -0.47 7.85
N SER A 131 17.90 -1.53 7.46
CA SER A 131 18.15 -2.25 6.20
C SER A 131 17.58 -1.49 5.01
N ALA A 132 18.23 -1.61 3.85
CA ALA A 132 17.64 -1.14 2.61
C ALA A 132 16.82 -2.27 1.97
N MET A 133 15.61 -1.93 1.51
CA MET A 133 14.68 -2.87 0.90
C MET A 133 14.13 -2.30 -0.39
N VAL A 134 13.83 -3.16 -1.36
CA VAL A 134 13.18 -2.78 -2.61
C VAL A 134 11.89 -3.57 -2.77
N PHE A 135 10.81 -2.86 -3.03
CA PHE A 135 9.50 -3.41 -3.37
C PHE A 135 9.21 -3.18 -4.84
N ARG A 136 8.39 -4.04 -5.44
CA ARG A 136 8.06 -3.97 -6.86
C ARG A 136 6.56 -3.94 -7.07
N ALA A 137 6.13 -2.99 -7.89
CA ALA A 137 4.77 -2.93 -8.41
C ALA A 137 4.82 -2.89 -9.94
N LEU A 138 4.01 -3.72 -10.60
CA LEU A 138 3.83 -3.73 -12.04
C LEU A 138 2.41 -3.33 -12.37
N GLY A 139 2.25 -2.39 -13.26
CA GLY A 139 0.97 -1.94 -13.77
C GLY A 139 1.06 -1.55 -15.25
N ARG A 140 -0.02 -1.00 -15.78
CA ARG A 140 -0.03 -0.48 -17.16
C ARG A 140 0.99 0.64 -17.43
N PRO A 141 1.42 1.45 -16.47
CA PRO A 141 2.51 2.41 -16.66
C PRO A 141 3.90 1.78 -16.80
N GLY A 142 4.07 0.51 -16.46
CA GLY A 142 5.34 -0.19 -16.40
C GLY A 142 5.66 -0.75 -15.02
N VAL A 143 6.93 -0.98 -14.74
CA VAL A 143 7.43 -1.45 -13.45
C VAL A 143 7.84 -0.26 -12.60
N VAL A 144 7.36 -0.22 -11.37
CA VAL A 144 7.78 0.76 -10.36
C VAL A 144 8.54 0.02 -9.26
N LEU A 145 9.78 0.40 -9.06
CA LEU A 145 10.62 -0.08 -7.98
C LEU A 145 10.64 0.98 -6.88
N ILE A 146 10.36 0.56 -5.66
CA ILE A 146 10.25 1.44 -4.50
C ILE A 146 11.30 1.00 -3.48
N GLY A 147 12.32 1.85 -3.29
CA GLY A 147 13.39 1.63 -2.33
C GLY A 147 13.06 2.29 -0.99
N GLU A 148 13.27 1.56 0.08
CA GLU A 148 13.06 1.99 1.46
C GLU A 148 14.35 1.78 2.25
N GLY A 149 14.63 2.67 3.22
CA GLY A 149 15.81 2.63 4.09
C GLY A 149 16.88 3.66 3.67
N PRO A 150 18.14 3.50 4.10
CA PRO A 150 19.19 4.46 3.82
C PRO A 150 19.36 4.72 2.32
N LYS A 151 19.19 5.98 1.90
CA LYS A 151 19.08 6.42 0.50
C LYS A 151 20.13 5.83 -0.44
N GLN A 152 21.40 5.89 -0.06
CA GLN A 152 22.50 5.40 -0.90
C GLN A 152 22.40 3.88 -1.15
N ARG A 153 22.06 3.10 -0.11
CA ARG A 153 21.88 1.65 -0.21
C ARG A 153 20.62 1.30 -1.00
N ALA A 154 19.53 2.00 -0.75
CA ALA A 154 18.28 1.85 -1.50
C ALA A 154 18.49 2.12 -3.00
N LEU A 155 19.19 3.20 -3.37
CA LEU A 155 19.53 3.51 -4.75
C LEU A 155 20.41 2.44 -5.42
N LYS A 156 21.36 1.87 -4.68
CA LYS A 156 22.21 0.78 -5.18
C LYS A 156 21.38 -0.47 -5.50
N LEU A 157 20.46 -0.84 -4.58
CA LEU A 157 19.54 -1.96 -4.78
C LEU A 157 18.58 -1.69 -5.94
N LEU A 158 18.00 -0.50 -6.02
CA LEU A 158 17.09 -0.09 -7.09
C LEU A 158 17.76 -0.25 -8.47
N LYS A 159 18.99 0.25 -8.64
CA LYS A 159 19.76 0.10 -9.90
C LYS A 159 20.08 -1.37 -10.21
N ALA A 160 20.34 -2.19 -9.18
CA ALA A 160 20.59 -3.61 -9.38
C ALA A 160 19.32 -4.34 -9.84
N GLU A 161 18.17 -4.04 -9.25
CA GLU A 161 16.89 -4.62 -9.64
C GLU A 161 16.43 -4.12 -11.03
N GLU A 162 16.63 -2.85 -11.36
CA GLU A 162 16.37 -2.29 -12.68
C GLU A 162 17.13 -3.07 -13.77
N LYS A 163 18.42 -3.32 -13.58
CA LYS A 163 19.23 -4.13 -14.51
C LYS A 163 18.66 -5.54 -14.70
N LYS A 164 18.16 -6.16 -13.64
CA LYS A 164 17.52 -7.49 -13.73
C LYS A 164 16.23 -7.43 -14.55
N ILE A 165 15.39 -6.41 -14.31
CA ILE A 165 14.13 -6.21 -15.03
C ILE A 165 14.39 -5.97 -16.51
N ASN A 166 15.31 -5.07 -16.84
CA ASN A 166 15.65 -4.75 -18.22
C ASN A 166 16.17 -5.96 -19.01
N ARG A 167 16.82 -6.93 -18.33
CA ARG A 167 17.26 -8.20 -18.95
C ARG A 167 16.09 -9.13 -19.28
N VAL A 168 15.06 -9.19 -18.42
CA VAL A 168 13.95 -10.14 -18.56
C VAL A 168 12.76 -9.54 -19.32
N ALA A 169 12.58 -8.24 -19.22
CA ALA A 169 11.51 -7.50 -19.88
C ALA A 169 12.06 -6.23 -20.56
N PRO A 170 12.86 -6.39 -21.63
CA PRO A 170 13.42 -5.24 -22.37
C PRO A 170 12.30 -4.40 -22.96
N GLY A 171 12.47 -3.07 -22.95
CA GLY A 171 11.48 -2.12 -23.48
C GLY A 171 10.33 -1.78 -22.54
N VAL A 172 10.24 -2.39 -21.37
CA VAL A 172 9.24 -2.02 -20.35
C VAL A 172 9.76 -0.83 -19.54
N PRO A 173 9.00 0.27 -19.42
CA PRO A 173 9.41 1.40 -18.58
C PRO A 173 9.62 0.98 -17.12
N VAL A 174 10.77 1.37 -16.54
CA VAL A 174 11.10 1.14 -15.14
C VAL A 174 11.25 2.47 -14.42
N HIS A 175 10.48 2.67 -13.36
CA HIS A 175 10.49 3.88 -12.55
C HIS A 175 11.12 3.56 -11.17
N LEU A 176 12.11 4.37 -10.78
CA LEU A 176 12.80 4.21 -9.50
C LEU A 176 12.31 5.29 -8.52
N TRP A 177 11.78 4.89 -7.38
CA TRP A 177 11.36 5.79 -6.32
C TRP A 177 12.07 5.42 -5.02
N VAL A 178 12.53 6.43 -4.29
CA VAL A 178 13.05 6.28 -2.92
C VAL A 178 11.99 6.83 -1.98
N VAL A 179 11.72 6.11 -0.90
CA VAL A 179 10.78 6.51 0.14
C VAL A 179 11.50 7.32 1.19
N GLY A 180 10.92 8.47 1.53
CA GLY A 180 11.44 9.37 2.56
C GLY A 180 10.74 10.73 2.54
N ASP A 181 11.29 11.66 3.30
CA ASP A 181 10.73 13.00 3.50
C ASP A 181 11.45 14.11 2.72
N ALA A 182 12.58 13.81 2.05
CA ALA A 182 13.31 14.77 1.24
C ALA A 182 12.53 15.13 -0.05
N ASP A 183 12.87 16.28 -0.67
CA ASP A 183 12.14 16.81 -1.82
C ASP A 183 12.16 15.88 -3.04
N ASP A 184 13.22 15.09 -3.19
CA ASP A 184 13.38 14.10 -4.26
C ASP A 184 12.85 12.71 -3.88
N GLU A 185 12.29 12.55 -2.69
CA GLU A 185 11.77 11.29 -2.16
C GLU A 185 10.23 11.26 -2.20
N VAL A 186 9.68 10.08 -2.11
CA VAL A 186 8.23 9.86 -2.15
C VAL A 186 7.74 9.46 -0.77
N LYS A 187 6.87 10.26 -0.16
CA LYS A 187 6.23 9.90 1.11
C LYS A 187 5.39 8.64 0.95
N VAL A 188 5.42 7.75 1.96
CA VAL A 188 4.64 6.50 1.99
C VAL A 188 3.16 6.77 1.67
N SER A 189 2.58 7.81 2.28
CA SER A 189 1.19 8.22 2.09
C SER A 189 0.84 8.62 0.64
N LYS A 190 1.84 9.02 -0.17
CA LYS A 190 1.66 9.44 -1.55
C LYS A 190 1.89 8.32 -2.58
N ILE A 191 2.46 7.17 -2.20
CA ILE A 191 2.78 6.07 -3.11
C ILE A 191 1.55 5.64 -3.93
N SER A 192 0.46 5.28 -3.26
CA SER A 192 -0.77 4.80 -3.92
C SER A 192 -1.37 5.83 -4.86
N SER A 193 -1.39 7.11 -4.48
CA SER A 193 -1.93 8.18 -5.32
C SER A 193 -1.04 8.48 -6.51
N LYS A 194 0.29 8.43 -6.33
CA LYS A 194 1.25 8.64 -7.41
C LYS A 194 1.20 7.51 -8.44
N LEU A 195 1.11 6.25 -7.99
CA LEU A 195 0.90 5.09 -8.87
C LEU A 195 -0.38 5.21 -9.71
N THR A 196 -1.49 5.60 -9.08
CA THR A 196 -2.79 5.71 -9.76
C THR A 196 -2.82 6.82 -10.83
N ARG A 197 -2.00 7.87 -10.66
CA ARG A 197 -1.94 9.01 -11.60
C ARG A 197 -0.97 8.81 -12.76
N MET A 198 -0.20 7.73 -12.76
CA MET A 198 0.76 7.44 -13.85
C MET A 198 0.00 7.15 -15.16
N ARG A 199 0.54 7.63 -16.26
CA ARG A 199 -0.02 7.37 -17.59
C ARG A 199 0.20 5.92 -17.99
N PRO A 200 -0.84 5.22 -18.50
CA PRO A 200 -0.68 3.86 -19.00
C PRO A 200 0.15 3.86 -20.29
N VAL A 201 1.12 2.95 -20.37
CA VAL A 201 1.99 2.72 -21.53
C VAL A 201 1.75 1.33 -22.09
N LEU A 202 1.51 0.35 -21.21
CA LEU A 202 1.28 -1.05 -21.56
C LEU A 202 -0.23 -1.35 -21.65
N THR A 203 -0.56 -2.32 -22.48
CA THR A 203 -1.89 -2.95 -22.49
C THR A 203 -2.04 -3.90 -21.31
N LYS A 204 -3.26 -4.38 -21.07
CA LYS A 204 -3.50 -5.37 -20.01
C LYS A 204 -2.78 -6.69 -20.29
N ASP A 205 -2.75 -7.12 -21.55
CA ASP A 205 -2.15 -8.38 -21.96
C ASP A 205 -0.62 -8.32 -21.84
N GLU A 206 0.00 -7.24 -22.31
CA GLU A 206 1.43 -6.99 -22.12
C GLU A 206 1.81 -6.99 -20.65
N THR A 207 1.01 -6.32 -19.79
CA THR A 207 1.25 -6.31 -18.34
C THR A 207 1.18 -7.73 -17.76
N SER A 208 0.27 -8.58 -18.23
CA SER A 208 0.18 -9.97 -17.80
C SER A 208 1.40 -10.80 -18.23
N VAL A 209 1.85 -10.63 -19.48
CA VAL A 209 3.06 -11.29 -19.99
C VAL A 209 4.29 -10.85 -19.21
N VAL A 210 4.45 -9.55 -18.98
CA VAL A 210 5.55 -9.00 -18.17
C VAL A 210 5.53 -9.57 -16.76
N ASN A 211 4.35 -9.67 -16.13
CA ASN A 211 4.21 -10.25 -14.80
C ASN A 211 4.68 -11.72 -14.76
N LYS A 212 4.35 -12.53 -15.76
CA LYS A 212 4.83 -13.91 -15.86
C LYS A 212 6.35 -13.99 -15.95
N ARG A 213 6.98 -13.11 -16.77
CA ARG A 213 8.44 -13.02 -16.88
C ARG A 213 9.09 -12.55 -15.58
N LEU A 214 8.51 -11.56 -14.89
CA LEU A 214 9.04 -11.08 -13.62
C LEU A 214 8.91 -12.07 -12.48
N LYS A 215 7.90 -12.95 -12.51
CA LYS A 215 7.79 -14.07 -11.57
C LYS A 215 8.94 -15.06 -11.67
N SER A 216 9.52 -15.25 -12.85
CA SER A 216 10.68 -16.13 -13.04
C SER A 216 11.97 -15.56 -12.43
N LEU A 217 12.05 -14.25 -12.15
CA LEU A 217 13.17 -13.67 -11.42
C LEU A 217 13.22 -14.09 -9.94
N GLY A 218 12.13 -14.69 -9.43
CA GLY A 218 11.99 -15.05 -8.02
C GLY A 218 11.75 -13.82 -7.13
N GLY A 219 11.39 -14.10 -5.86
CA GLY A 219 11.44 -13.14 -4.76
C GLY A 219 12.84 -13.10 -4.13
N LEU A 220 12.90 -12.74 -2.86
CA LEU A 220 14.13 -12.89 -2.06
C LEU A 220 14.69 -14.30 -2.30
N ARG A 221 15.88 -14.37 -2.89
CA ARG A 221 16.66 -15.61 -2.89
C ARG A 221 17.07 -15.86 -1.42
N THR A 222 16.21 -16.52 -0.67
CA THR A 222 16.69 -17.31 0.44
C THR A 222 17.71 -18.26 -0.19
N GLY A 223 18.93 -18.31 0.33
CA GLY A 223 20.04 -19.03 -0.30
C GLY A 223 19.86 -20.57 -0.40
N VAL A 224 18.61 -21.00 -0.56
CA VAL A 224 18.18 -22.37 -0.81
C VAL A 224 18.19 -22.58 -2.32
N PRO A 225 18.99 -23.50 -2.86
CA PRO A 225 18.99 -23.86 -4.27
C PRO A 225 17.59 -24.26 -4.73
N ALA A 226 17.22 -23.87 -5.99
CA ALA A 226 15.96 -24.28 -6.59
C ALA A 226 15.83 -25.81 -6.58
N GLY A 227 14.80 -26.33 -5.89
CA GLY A 227 14.55 -27.77 -5.75
C GLY A 227 14.75 -28.32 -4.33
N MET A 228 15.25 -27.53 -3.38
CA MET A 228 15.31 -27.93 -1.98
C MET A 228 14.11 -27.40 -1.21
N ASP A 229 13.33 -28.28 -0.63
CA ASP A 229 12.24 -27.96 0.30
C ASP A 229 12.86 -27.41 1.61
N PRO A 230 12.61 -26.12 1.97
CA PRO A 230 13.19 -25.53 3.17
C PRO A 230 12.79 -26.24 4.47
N THR A 231 11.67 -26.98 4.45
CA THR A 231 11.20 -27.76 5.60
C THR A 231 11.95 -29.10 5.75
N ARG A 232 12.68 -29.55 4.72
CA ARG A 232 13.49 -30.77 4.69
C ARG A 232 14.98 -30.52 4.73
N ALA A 233 15.44 -29.29 4.83
CA ALA A 233 16.83 -28.96 5.02
C ALA A 233 17.33 -29.53 6.35
N ARG A 234 17.87 -30.75 6.34
CA ARG A 234 18.60 -31.31 7.47
C ARG A 234 19.87 -30.48 7.67
N VAL A 235 19.95 -29.80 8.81
CA VAL A 235 21.18 -29.13 9.25
C VAL A 235 22.26 -30.21 9.32
N ASP A 236 23.26 -30.12 8.48
CA ASP A 236 24.41 -31.04 8.53
C ASP A 236 25.23 -30.70 9.78
N ARG A 237 24.93 -31.44 10.87
CA ARG A 237 25.62 -31.31 12.16
C ARG A 237 27.12 -31.66 12.08
N LYS A 238 27.58 -32.29 10.98
CA LYS A 238 28.98 -32.60 10.75
C LYS A 238 29.80 -31.39 10.36
N ALA A 239 29.19 -30.42 9.64
CA ALA A 239 29.85 -29.18 9.27
C ALA A 239 30.03 -28.21 10.44
N MET A 240 29.28 -28.39 11.53
CA MET A 240 29.45 -27.58 12.76
C MET A 240 30.48 -28.11 13.76
N ARG A 241 30.94 -29.33 13.60
CA ARG A 241 32.10 -29.86 14.37
C ARG A 241 33.34 -29.63 13.51
N GLY A 242 33.87 -28.41 13.60
CA GLY A 242 35.18 -28.10 13.07
C GLY A 242 36.24 -29.04 13.65
N LYS A 243 36.97 -29.71 12.78
CA LYS A 243 38.28 -30.19 13.09
C LYS A 243 39.24 -29.02 13.11
#